data_d724102b3b1e3d063a743f70497e5f49
#
_entry.id   d724102b3b1e3d063a743f70497e5f49
#
_cell.length_a   1.000
_cell.length_b   1.000
_cell.length_c   1.000
_cell.angle_alpha   90.00
_cell.angle_beta   90.00
_cell.angle_gamma   90.00
#
_symmetry.space_group_name_H-M   'P 1'
#
loop_
_entity.id
_entity.type
_entity.pdbx_description
1 polymer ?
#
loop_
_entity_poly.entity_id
_entity_poly.type
_entity_poly.pdbx_seq_one_letter_code
_entity_poly.pdbx_strand_id
1 'polypeptide(L)'
;IPYIVPTESFIRYMQEKQIKRVIDAGITSIYLEEPEFWMRGGYSEAFKSEWQKYYGFPWRAQHESPENTYLSNKLKYYLYYNALNQIFTYAKTYGKSKGLDVKCFVPTHSLVNYTSWQIVSPEASLASLDCVDGYIAQVWTGTAREPNYYDGVKKERVFENAFLEYGCMKSMTAPLNRKMYFLSDPI
;
A
#
# COMPACT_ATOMS: atom_id res chain seq x y z
N ILE A 1 17.85 -3.69 -4.14
CA ILE A 1 17.15 -2.42 -3.83
C ILE A 1 16.75 -2.50 -2.38
N PRO A 2 17.15 -1.55 -1.52
CA PRO A 2 16.73 -1.54 -0.14
C PRO A 2 15.25 -1.15 -0.04
N TYR A 3 14.43 -2.02 0.53
CA TYR A 3 13.05 -1.70 0.88
C TYR A 3 13.00 -1.07 2.27
N ILE A 4 12.12 -0.10 2.43
CA ILE A 4 11.84 0.48 3.74
C ILE A 4 11.04 -0.53 4.54
N VAL A 5 11.53 -0.84 5.75
CA VAL A 5 10.75 -1.58 6.74
C VAL A 5 10.05 -0.57 7.63
N PRO A 6 8.72 -0.57 7.73
CA PRO A 6 7.97 0.39 8.55
C PRO A 6 8.12 0.09 10.05
N THR A 7 9.31 0.38 10.59
CA THR A 7 9.60 0.28 12.01
C THR A 7 8.94 1.44 12.79
N GLU A 8 8.90 1.33 14.11
CA GLU A 8 8.40 2.42 14.97
C GLU A 8 9.17 3.73 14.76
N SER A 9 10.50 3.66 14.59
CA SER A 9 11.32 4.84 14.30
C SER A 9 10.98 5.48 12.95
N PHE A 10 10.70 4.67 11.93
CA PHE A 10 10.25 5.15 10.63
C PHE A 10 8.87 5.82 10.74
N ILE A 11 7.92 5.18 11.42
CA ILE A 11 6.57 5.74 11.63
C ILE A 11 6.66 7.11 12.34
N ARG A 12 7.45 7.18 13.41
CA ARG A 12 7.68 8.44 14.13
C ARG A 12 8.33 9.51 13.25
N TYR A 13 9.32 9.14 12.45
CA TYR A 13 9.94 10.06 11.48
C TYR A 13 8.91 10.61 10.49
N MET A 14 8.05 9.74 9.93
CA MET A 14 6.99 10.15 9.01
C MET A 14 6.03 11.13 9.70
N GLN A 15 5.59 10.84 10.90
CA GLN A 15 4.68 11.68 11.66
C GLN A 15 5.29 13.06 11.96
N GLU A 16 6.49 13.09 12.58
CA GLU A 16 7.07 14.32 13.10
C GLU A 16 7.81 15.17 12.06
N LYS A 17 8.45 14.53 11.07
CA LYS A 17 9.32 15.20 10.10
C LYS A 17 8.67 15.42 8.74
N GLN A 18 7.67 14.60 8.38
CA GLN A 18 6.99 14.72 7.09
C GLN A 18 5.56 15.25 7.28
N ILE A 19 4.69 14.48 7.89
CA ILE A 19 3.26 14.80 8.01
C ILE A 19 3.03 16.09 8.78
N LYS A 20 3.69 16.27 9.92
CA LYS A 20 3.59 17.50 10.69
C LYS A 20 3.93 18.74 9.85
N ARG A 21 5.02 18.70 9.09
CA ARG A 21 5.48 19.83 8.29
C ARG A 21 4.50 20.23 7.18
N VAL A 22 3.94 19.23 6.48
CA VAL A 22 2.99 19.54 5.39
C VAL A 22 1.67 20.06 5.93
N ILE A 23 1.22 19.58 7.09
CA ILE A 23 0.01 20.10 7.76
C ILE A 23 0.26 21.52 8.31
N ASP A 24 1.43 21.78 8.90
CA ASP A 24 1.80 23.15 9.34
C ASP A 24 1.87 24.14 8.16
N ALA A 25 2.13 23.67 6.95
CA ALA A 25 2.06 24.44 5.71
C ALA A 25 0.63 24.59 5.13
N GLY A 26 -0.40 24.05 5.81
CA GLY A 26 -1.80 24.15 5.38
C GLY A 26 -2.25 23.06 4.40
N ILE A 27 -1.45 22.03 4.18
CA ILE A 27 -1.84 20.91 3.31
C ILE A 27 -2.86 20.04 4.03
N THR A 28 -3.99 19.76 3.37
CA THR A 28 -5.11 18.98 3.91
C THR A 28 -5.39 17.66 3.19
N SER A 29 -4.59 17.33 2.18
CA SER A 29 -4.70 16.03 1.48
C SER A 29 -3.35 15.30 1.52
N ILE A 30 -3.35 14.15 2.18
CA ILE A 30 -2.17 13.32 2.37
C ILE A 30 -2.31 12.04 1.53
N TYR A 31 -1.29 11.74 0.78
CA TYR A 31 -1.21 10.55 -0.07
C TYR A 31 0.02 9.75 0.33
N LEU A 32 -0.17 8.48 0.70
CA LEU A 32 0.93 7.54 0.94
C LEU A 32 0.80 6.41 -0.08
N GLU A 33 1.66 6.48 -1.07
CA GLU A 33 1.64 5.65 -2.27
C GLU A 33 2.24 4.28 -2.02
N GLU A 34 1.64 3.27 -2.63
CA GLU A 34 2.16 1.92 -2.75
C GLU A 34 2.64 1.31 -1.41
N PRO A 35 1.74 1.11 -0.42
CA PRO A 35 2.10 0.54 0.87
C PRO A 35 2.36 -0.95 0.73
N GLU A 36 3.51 -1.31 0.20
CA GLU A 36 3.79 -2.67 -0.22
C GLU A 36 5.22 -3.12 0.07
N PHE A 37 5.36 -4.42 0.21
CA PHE A 37 6.62 -5.12 0.08
C PHE A 37 6.63 -5.98 -1.18
N TRP A 38 7.79 -6.17 -1.74
CA TRP A 38 7.99 -7.27 -2.67
C TRP A 38 8.24 -8.57 -1.90
N MET A 39 7.69 -9.66 -2.38
CA MET A 39 7.80 -10.97 -1.74
C MET A 39 9.27 -11.35 -1.46
N ARG A 40 10.20 -10.92 -2.32
CA ARG A 40 11.64 -11.13 -2.18
C ARG A 40 12.29 -10.33 -1.03
N GLY A 41 11.66 -9.30 -0.51
CA GLY A 41 12.12 -8.55 0.65
C GLY A 41 11.97 -9.34 1.95
N GLY A 42 12.51 -8.82 3.07
CA GLY A 42 12.35 -9.45 4.38
C GLY A 42 13.62 -10.11 4.95
N TYR A 43 14.79 -9.71 4.44
CA TYR A 43 16.09 -10.24 4.91
C TYR A 43 16.93 -9.22 5.69
N SER A 44 16.49 -7.97 5.80
CA SER A 44 17.22 -6.93 6.55
C SER A 44 17.14 -7.16 8.06
N GLU A 45 18.12 -6.66 8.79
CA GLU A 45 18.12 -6.72 10.26
C GLU A 45 16.91 -6.02 10.87
N ALA A 46 16.45 -4.92 10.26
CA ALA A 46 15.22 -4.26 10.68
C ALA A 46 14.00 -5.19 10.56
N PHE A 47 13.87 -5.94 9.45
CA PHE A 47 12.77 -6.88 9.29
C PHE A 47 12.86 -8.06 10.27
N LYS A 48 14.06 -8.59 10.50
CA LYS A 48 14.28 -9.67 11.47
C LYS A 48 13.92 -9.23 12.89
N SER A 49 14.25 -7.97 13.23
CA SER A 49 13.85 -7.38 14.52
C SER A 49 12.34 -7.27 14.67
N GLU A 50 11.63 -6.80 13.61
CA GLU A 50 10.17 -6.74 13.63
C GLU A 50 9.53 -8.13 13.65
N TRP A 51 10.15 -9.12 13.01
CA TRP A 51 9.75 -10.53 13.11
C TRP A 51 9.80 -11.03 14.55
N GLN A 52 10.93 -10.82 15.23
CA GLN A 52 11.10 -11.25 16.63
C GLN A 52 10.06 -10.59 17.55
N LYS A 53 9.77 -9.31 17.33
CA LYS A 53 8.72 -8.58 18.08
C LYS A 53 7.33 -9.15 17.84
N TYR A 54 7.02 -9.46 16.59
CA TYR A 54 5.67 -9.88 16.18
C TYR A 54 5.37 -11.33 16.56
N TYR A 55 6.33 -12.23 16.33
CA TYR A 55 6.14 -13.67 16.54
C TYR A 55 6.69 -14.21 17.85
N GLY A 56 7.62 -13.51 18.51
CA GLY A 56 8.26 -13.99 19.74
C GLY A 56 9.30 -15.07 19.55
N PHE A 57 9.66 -15.43 18.32
CA PHE A 57 10.68 -16.43 18.01
C PHE A 57 11.64 -15.94 16.91
N PRO A 58 12.84 -16.57 16.78
CA PRO A 58 13.86 -16.15 15.82
C PRO A 58 13.35 -16.17 14.37
N TRP A 59 13.82 -15.19 13.59
CA TRP A 59 13.52 -15.10 12.17
C TRP A 59 13.89 -16.38 11.41
N ARG A 60 13.03 -16.73 10.45
CA ARG A 60 13.21 -17.87 9.54
C ARG A 60 13.22 -17.36 8.12
N ALA A 61 14.16 -17.87 7.30
CA ALA A 61 14.27 -17.48 5.92
C ALA A 61 13.06 -17.96 5.11
N GLN A 62 12.38 -17.04 4.43
CA GLN A 62 11.14 -17.35 3.72
C GLN A 62 11.30 -18.39 2.61
N HIS A 63 12.49 -18.48 1.98
CA HIS A 63 12.76 -19.44 0.88
C HIS A 63 12.94 -20.88 1.36
N GLU A 64 13.03 -21.13 2.65
CA GLU A 64 13.27 -22.48 3.21
C GLU A 64 11.99 -23.32 3.26
N SER A 65 10.82 -22.69 3.36
CA SER A 65 9.56 -23.43 3.36
C SER A 65 8.36 -22.54 2.97
N PRO A 66 7.25 -23.15 2.50
CA PRO A 66 5.99 -22.44 2.27
C PRO A 66 5.45 -21.77 3.54
N GLU A 67 5.61 -22.39 4.71
CA GLU A 67 5.20 -21.84 6.00
C GLU A 67 5.97 -20.54 6.31
N ASN A 68 7.30 -20.56 6.15
CA ASN A 68 8.13 -19.39 6.37
C ASN A 68 7.78 -18.26 5.39
N THR A 69 7.48 -18.59 4.13
CA THR A 69 6.98 -17.62 3.15
C THR A 69 5.67 -16.99 3.61
N TYR A 70 4.72 -17.80 4.07
CA TYR A 70 3.45 -17.31 4.59
C TYR A 70 3.63 -16.37 5.79
N LEU A 71 4.44 -16.79 6.77
CA LEU A 71 4.72 -15.96 7.96
C LEU A 71 5.39 -14.63 7.56
N SER A 72 6.36 -14.69 6.65
CA SER A 72 7.04 -13.49 6.15
C SER A 72 6.06 -12.52 5.48
N ASN A 73 5.18 -13.02 4.62
CA ASN A 73 4.20 -12.20 3.93
C ASN A 73 3.14 -11.64 4.89
N LYS A 74 2.71 -12.43 5.87
CA LYS A 74 1.80 -11.97 6.93
C LYS A 74 2.41 -10.81 7.74
N LEU A 75 3.68 -10.89 8.08
CA LEU A 75 4.37 -9.79 8.78
C LEU A 75 4.49 -8.54 7.88
N LYS A 76 4.88 -8.70 6.60
CA LYS A 76 4.95 -7.59 5.63
C LYS A 76 3.61 -6.85 5.53
N TYR A 77 2.55 -7.61 5.39
CA TYR A 77 1.18 -7.09 5.36
C TYR A 77 0.84 -6.30 6.63
N TYR A 78 1.12 -6.88 7.80
CA TYR A 78 0.87 -6.24 9.08
C TYR A 78 1.65 -4.94 9.25
N LEU A 79 2.93 -4.92 8.87
CA LEU A 79 3.79 -3.75 9.04
C LEU A 79 3.26 -2.53 8.30
N TYR A 80 2.84 -2.67 7.05
CA TYR A 80 2.25 -1.55 6.31
C TYR A 80 0.84 -1.20 6.79
N TYR A 81 0.02 -2.19 7.13
CA TYR A 81 -1.29 -1.93 7.73
C TYR A 81 -1.18 -1.06 8.99
N ASN A 82 -0.30 -1.48 9.91
CA ASN A 82 -0.05 -0.76 11.15
C ASN A 82 0.57 0.63 10.92
N ALA A 83 1.52 0.75 9.99
CA ALA A 83 2.17 2.01 9.69
C ALA A 83 1.18 3.04 9.14
N LEU A 84 0.37 2.66 8.14
CA LEU A 84 -0.62 3.58 7.59
C LEU A 84 -1.68 3.97 8.63
N ASN A 85 -2.14 3.01 9.43
CA ASN A 85 -3.06 3.31 10.52
C ASN A 85 -2.49 4.38 11.47
N GLN A 86 -1.26 4.21 11.93
CA GLN A 86 -0.63 5.16 12.86
C GLN A 86 -0.35 6.53 12.20
N ILE A 87 0.18 6.55 10.97
CA ILE A 87 0.55 7.79 10.28
C ILE A 87 -0.71 8.60 9.92
N PHE A 88 -1.74 7.95 9.37
CA PHE A 88 -2.97 8.64 8.99
C PHE A 88 -3.81 9.08 10.21
N THR A 89 -3.84 8.27 11.27
CA THR A 89 -4.46 8.68 12.53
C THR A 89 -3.77 9.91 13.12
N TYR A 90 -2.43 9.93 13.09
CA TYR A 90 -1.66 11.12 13.49
C TYR A 90 -2.01 12.32 12.61
N ALA A 91 -2.03 12.15 11.28
CA ALA A 91 -2.33 13.24 10.34
C ALA A 91 -3.70 13.89 10.64
N LYS A 92 -4.73 13.07 10.84
CA LYS A 92 -6.08 13.54 11.17
C LYS A 92 -6.13 14.24 12.54
N THR A 93 -5.52 13.62 13.55
CA THR A 93 -5.51 14.17 14.92
C THR A 93 -4.75 15.48 14.97
N TYR A 94 -3.57 15.53 14.36
CA TYR A 94 -2.76 16.74 14.29
C TYR A 94 -3.44 17.84 13.48
N GLY A 95 -4.00 17.51 12.31
CA GLY A 95 -4.77 18.45 11.50
C GLY A 95 -5.94 19.06 12.27
N LYS A 96 -6.71 18.21 12.96
CA LYS A 96 -7.82 18.67 13.81
C LYS A 96 -7.36 19.66 14.90
N SER A 97 -6.20 19.43 15.51
CA SER A 97 -5.62 20.36 16.50
C SER A 97 -5.24 21.72 15.91
N LYS A 98 -5.09 21.81 14.58
CA LYS A 98 -4.83 23.04 13.81
C LYS A 98 -6.08 23.63 13.16
N GLY A 99 -7.26 23.07 13.42
CA GLY A 99 -8.52 23.50 12.78
C GLY A 99 -8.65 23.04 11.31
N LEU A 100 -7.86 22.06 10.87
CA LEU A 100 -7.83 21.56 9.50
C LEU A 100 -8.53 20.18 9.40
N ASP A 101 -9.33 20.01 8.36
CA ASP A 101 -9.95 18.72 8.01
C ASP A 101 -9.05 17.95 7.03
N VAL A 102 -8.11 17.17 7.57
CA VAL A 102 -7.15 16.41 6.79
C VAL A 102 -7.77 15.14 6.25
N LYS A 103 -7.60 14.91 4.95
CA LYS A 103 -8.02 13.70 4.22
C LYS A 103 -6.80 12.84 3.88
N CYS A 104 -6.94 11.53 4.03
CA CYS A 104 -5.87 10.56 3.82
C CYS A 104 -6.27 9.53 2.76
N PHE A 105 -5.44 9.39 1.75
CA PHE A 105 -5.70 8.51 0.61
C PHE A 105 -4.55 7.55 0.37
N VAL A 106 -4.88 6.38 -0.16
CA VAL A 106 -3.93 5.35 -0.56
C VAL A 106 -3.93 5.26 -2.09
N PRO A 107 -2.93 5.81 -2.78
CA PRO A 107 -2.67 5.47 -4.17
C PRO A 107 -2.19 4.02 -4.25
N THR A 108 -2.88 3.23 -5.05
CA THR A 108 -2.62 1.79 -5.14
C THR A 108 -1.80 1.47 -6.38
N HIS A 109 -1.04 0.40 -6.28
CA HIS A 109 -0.50 -0.26 -7.45
C HIS A 109 -1.61 -0.97 -8.23
N SER A 110 -1.32 -1.33 -9.50
CA SER A 110 -2.25 -2.16 -10.28
C SER A 110 -2.45 -3.53 -9.64
N LEU A 111 -3.63 -3.77 -9.07
CA LEU A 111 -3.94 -5.02 -8.34
C LEU A 111 -3.81 -6.26 -9.23
N VAL A 112 -4.12 -6.15 -10.51
CA VAL A 112 -3.99 -7.26 -11.48
C VAL A 112 -2.54 -7.69 -11.66
N ASN A 113 -1.57 -6.80 -11.41
CA ASN A 113 -0.15 -7.09 -11.53
C ASN A 113 0.49 -7.64 -10.26
N TYR A 114 -0.23 -7.68 -9.13
CA TYR A 114 0.34 -8.13 -7.84
C TYR A 114 0.98 -9.51 -7.90
N THR A 115 0.33 -10.46 -8.54
CA THR A 115 0.86 -11.82 -8.67
C THR A 115 2.14 -11.85 -9.52
N SER A 116 2.16 -11.16 -10.67
CA SER A 116 3.31 -11.16 -11.56
C SER A 116 4.50 -10.40 -10.97
N TRP A 117 4.24 -9.36 -10.19
CA TRP A 117 5.28 -8.56 -9.52
C TRP A 117 5.62 -9.06 -8.12
N GLN A 118 4.89 -10.07 -7.63
CA GLN A 118 5.10 -10.65 -6.31
C GLN A 118 5.00 -9.59 -5.19
N ILE A 119 3.94 -8.78 -5.24
CA ILE A 119 3.66 -7.73 -4.27
C ILE A 119 2.90 -8.31 -3.08
N VAL A 120 3.25 -7.84 -1.89
CA VAL A 120 2.54 -8.08 -0.63
C VAL A 120 2.11 -6.74 -0.06
N SER A 121 0.81 -6.48 -0.06
CA SER A 121 0.22 -5.23 0.41
C SER A 121 -1.07 -5.44 1.20
N PRO A 122 -1.36 -4.61 2.22
CA PRO A 122 -2.61 -4.65 2.97
C PRO A 122 -3.76 -3.89 2.30
N GLU A 123 -3.65 -3.47 1.04
CA GLU A 123 -4.58 -2.52 0.42
C GLU A 123 -6.05 -2.87 0.61
N ALA A 124 -6.44 -4.13 0.42
CA ALA A 124 -7.83 -4.54 0.61
C ALA A 124 -8.34 -4.26 2.03
N SER A 125 -7.47 -4.39 3.04
CA SER A 125 -7.84 -4.19 4.45
C SER A 125 -7.77 -2.73 4.89
N LEU A 126 -7.02 -1.89 4.20
CA LEU A 126 -6.89 -0.47 4.56
C LEU A 126 -8.23 0.28 4.48
N ALA A 127 -9.15 -0.18 3.64
CA ALA A 127 -10.49 0.40 3.55
C ALA A 127 -11.28 0.33 4.89
N SER A 128 -10.97 -0.63 5.76
CA SER A 128 -11.60 -0.76 7.07
C SER A 128 -11.08 0.22 8.13
N LEU A 129 -9.96 0.90 7.86
CA LEU A 129 -9.40 1.88 8.78
C LEU A 129 -10.17 3.20 8.74
N ASP A 130 -10.61 3.70 9.89
CA ASP A 130 -11.33 4.98 9.98
C ASP A 130 -10.51 6.19 9.52
N CYS A 131 -9.20 6.08 9.58
CA CYS A 131 -8.29 7.12 9.12
C CYS A 131 -8.12 7.19 7.60
N VAL A 132 -8.60 6.20 6.84
CA VAL A 132 -8.53 6.17 5.36
C VAL A 132 -9.82 6.74 4.77
N ASP A 133 -9.72 7.83 4.03
CA ASP A 133 -10.87 8.46 3.35
C ASP A 133 -11.15 7.83 1.99
N GLY A 134 -10.13 7.29 1.34
CA GLY A 134 -10.31 6.66 0.03
C GLY A 134 -9.02 6.20 -0.62
N TYR A 135 -9.16 5.85 -1.89
CA TYR A 135 -8.11 5.31 -2.74
C TYR A 135 -7.94 6.12 -4.01
N ILE A 136 -6.75 6.06 -4.58
CA ILE A 136 -6.47 6.44 -5.95
C ILE A 136 -6.09 5.15 -6.68
N ALA A 137 -7.04 4.62 -7.45
CA ALA A 137 -6.85 3.37 -8.19
C ALA A 137 -6.01 3.63 -9.45
N GLN A 138 -4.89 2.95 -9.56
CA GLN A 138 -3.99 3.05 -10.70
C GLN A 138 -4.24 1.92 -11.70
N VAL A 139 -4.33 2.28 -12.98
CA VAL A 139 -4.22 1.34 -14.08
C VAL A 139 -2.86 1.54 -14.74
N TRP A 140 -2.04 0.53 -14.66
CA TRP A 140 -0.74 0.55 -15.30
C TRP A 140 -0.89 0.49 -16.83
N THR A 141 -0.73 1.62 -17.49
CA THR A 141 -0.82 1.73 -18.96
C THR A 141 0.55 1.63 -19.64
N GLY A 142 1.65 1.64 -18.89
CA GLY A 142 3.00 1.50 -19.43
C GLY A 142 3.21 0.24 -20.26
N THR A 143 2.42 -0.78 -20.05
CA THR A 143 2.38 -1.97 -20.90
C THR A 143 1.52 -1.79 -22.16
N ALA A 144 0.86 -0.64 -22.35
CA ALA A 144 0.28 -0.31 -23.64
C ALA A 144 1.33 -0.22 -24.75
N ARG A 145 2.59 -0.02 -24.37
CA ARG A 145 3.74 -0.07 -25.30
C ARG A 145 4.23 -1.50 -25.58
N GLU A 146 3.84 -2.46 -24.75
CA GLU A 146 4.19 -3.86 -24.90
C GLU A 146 2.91 -4.68 -25.00
N PRO A 147 2.45 -4.98 -26.21
CA PRO A 147 1.24 -5.76 -26.40
C PRO A 147 1.39 -7.13 -25.74
N ASN A 148 0.45 -7.47 -24.87
CA ASN A 148 0.41 -8.77 -24.22
C ASN A 148 -0.38 -9.79 -25.05
N TYR A 149 -0.02 -11.07 -24.93
CA TYR A 149 -0.76 -12.16 -25.52
C TYR A 149 -1.82 -12.66 -24.54
N TYR A 150 -3.08 -12.63 -24.95
CA TYR A 150 -4.19 -13.25 -24.26
C TYR A 150 -4.74 -14.36 -25.14
N ASP A 151 -4.69 -15.58 -24.67
CA ASP A 151 -5.17 -16.76 -25.42
C ASP A 151 -4.60 -16.84 -26.85
N GLY A 152 -3.27 -16.64 -26.96
CA GLY A 152 -2.56 -16.65 -28.24
C GLY A 152 -2.79 -15.43 -29.15
N VAL A 153 -3.64 -14.50 -28.77
CA VAL A 153 -3.90 -13.26 -29.52
C VAL A 153 -3.16 -12.09 -28.91
N LYS A 154 -2.36 -11.42 -29.72
CA LYS A 154 -1.68 -10.18 -29.31
C LYS A 154 -2.71 -9.06 -29.19
N LYS A 155 -2.93 -8.59 -27.97
CA LYS A 155 -3.83 -7.47 -27.69
C LYS A 155 -3.08 -6.32 -27.06
N GLU A 156 -3.38 -5.12 -27.49
CA GLU A 156 -3.00 -3.92 -26.76
C GLU A 156 -3.78 -3.86 -25.44
N ARG A 157 -3.27 -3.09 -24.47
CA ARG A 157 -4.01 -2.88 -23.25
C ARG A 157 -5.32 -2.21 -23.52
N VAL A 158 -6.31 -2.82 -23.00
CA VAL A 158 -7.66 -2.61 -23.40
C VAL A 158 -8.51 -2.27 -22.19
N PHE A 159 -9.62 -1.71 -22.48
CA PHE A 159 -10.66 -1.32 -21.56
C PHE A 159 -10.98 -2.39 -20.50
N GLU A 160 -10.90 -3.67 -20.85
CA GLU A 160 -11.15 -4.78 -19.91
C GLU A 160 -10.23 -4.79 -18.72
N ASN A 161 -8.95 -4.40 -18.86
CA ASN A 161 -8.04 -4.31 -17.74
C ASN A 161 -8.43 -3.15 -16.81
N ALA A 162 -8.78 -1.99 -17.36
CA ALA A 162 -9.25 -0.87 -16.57
C ALA A 162 -10.56 -1.21 -15.86
N PHE A 163 -11.47 -1.89 -16.53
CA PHE A 163 -12.72 -2.35 -15.93
C PHE A 163 -12.47 -3.29 -14.74
N LEU A 164 -11.55 -4.24 -14.90
CA LEU A 164 -11.20 -5.18 -13.86
C LEU A 164 -10.55 -4.48 -12.65
N GLU A 165 -9.55 -3.63 -12.88
CA GLU A 165 -8.86 -2.88 -11.82
C GLU A 165 -9.82 -2.00 -11.02
N TYR A 166 -10.55 -1.15 -11.72
CA TYR A 166 -11.49 -0.23 -11.06
C TYR A 166 -12.67 -0.96 -10.43
N GLY A 167 -13.11 -2.07 -11.03
CA GLY A 167 -14.14 -2.93 -10.47
C GLY A 167 -13.71 -3.58 -9.16
N CYS A 168 -12.47 -4.09 -9.08
CA CYS A 168 -11.89 -4.62 -7.86
C CYS A 168 -11.82 -3.55 -6.76
N MET A 169 -11.29 -2.37 -7.08
CA MET A 169 -11.21 -1.27 -6.12
C MET A 169 -12.59 -0.81 -5.66
N LYS A 170 -13.55 -0.71 -6.56
CA LYS A 170 -14.93 -0.36 -6.21
C LYS A 170 -15.55 -1.37 -5.26
N SER A 171 -15.31 -2.66 -5.47
CA SER A 171 -15.83 -3.72 -4.60
C SER A 171 -15.29 -3.65 -3.17
N MET A 172 -14.06 -3.15 -2.98
CA MET A 172 -13.46 -2.96 -1.66
C MET A 172 -13.89 -1.66 -0.98
N THR A 173 -14.12 -0.61 -1.75
CA THR A 173 -14.36 0.74 -1.21
C THR A 173 -15.84 1.05 -0.96
N ALA A 174 -16.72 0.62 -1.86
CA ALA A 174 -18.14 0.96 -1.80
C ALA A 174 -18.87 0.45 -0.54
N PRO A 175 -18.64 -0.78 -0.05
CA PRO A 175 -19.30 -1.26 1.16
C PRO A 175 -18.95 -0.46 2.42
N LEU A 176 -17.80 0.20 2.42
CA LEU A 176 -17.29 1.00 3.54
C LEU A 176 -17.43 2.51 3.30
N ASN A 177 -18.14 2.89 2.24
CA ASN A 177 -18.34 4.29 1.85
C ASN A 177 -17.02 5.08 1.70
N ARG A 178 -15.95 4.42 1.21
CA ARG A 178 -14.68 5.07 0.93
C ARG A 178 -14.69 5.68 -0.46
N LYS A 179 -14.08 6.85 -0.60
CA LYS A 179 -13.95 7.51 -1.90
C LYS A 179 -12.99 6.73 -2.80
N MET A 180 -13.23 6.77 -4.09
CA MET A 180 -12.35 6.20 -5.09
C MET A 180 -12.10 7.20 -6.20
N TYR A 181 -10.83 7.43 -6.49
CA TYR A 181 -10.36 8.23 -7.60
C TYR A 181 -9.63 7.33 -8.60
N PHE A 182 -9.61 7.76 -9.84
CA PHE A 182 -8.95 7.03 -10.91
C PHE A 182 -7.69 7.76 -11.33
N LEU A 183 -6.58 7.05 -11.36
CA LEU A 183 -5.36 7.50 -12.00
C LEU A 183 -5.24 6.79 -13.34
N SER A 184 -5.38 7.54 -14.40
CA SER A 184 -5.07 7.07 -15.75
C SER A 184 -3.68 7.60 -16.10
N ASP A 185 -2.76 6.70 -16.34
CA ASP A 185 -1.44 7.05 -16.80
C ASP A 185 -1.53 7.36 -18.30
N PRO A 186 -1.43 8.62 -18.72
CA PRO A 186 -1.54 8.98 -20.14
C PRO A 186 -0.33 8.43 -20.91
N ILE A 187 -0.60 7.95 -22.09
CA ILE A 187 0.40 7.45 -23.05
C ILE A 187 1.29 8.60 -23.56
#